data_d16f387af41817923f2bf1f28b329947
#
_entry.id   d16f387af41817923f2bf1f28b329947
#
_cell.length_a   1.000
_cell.length_b   1.000
_cell.length_c   1.000
_cell.angle_alpha   90.00
_cell.angle_beta   90.00
_cell.angle_gamma   90.00
#
_symmetry.space_group_name_H-M   'P 1'
#
loop_
_entity.id
_entity.type
_entity.pdbx_description
1 polymer ?
#
loop_
_entity_poly.entity_id
_entity_poly.type
_entity_poly.pdbx_seq_one_letter_code
_entity_poly.pdbx_strand_id
1 'polypeptide(L)'
;MKSLVDRLASYAEYHRDKRNIATHFVGIPMILVGTQATLARIGIGPINAAVGATGLATRYYRALDPTYGAAMGAVLGVTCAAGTAIAALPLPLWAGAAAGLFVGGWALQFLGHYFEGKKPAFMDDLRGLLDGPLFLVAEAAFAVGLSPELRAEVERRAGPTRWGKVAATDLAAVAA
;
A
#
# COMPACT_ATOMS: atom_id res chain seq x y z
N MET A 1 20.89 1.90 -1.54
CA MET A 1 19.42 1.78 -1.56
C MET A 1 18.86 2.41 -0.29
N LYS A 2 17.69 3.08 -0.33
CA LYS A 2 17.04 3.54 0.91
C LYS A 2 16.69 2.32 1.78
N SER A 3 16.90 2.42 3.10
CA SER A 3 16.54 1.37 4.06
C SER A 3 15.01 1.23 4.20
N LEU A 4 14.55 0.15 4.87
CA LEU A 4 13.13 -0.02 5.21
C LEU A 4 12.59 1.22 5.95
N VAL A 5 13.33 1.68 6.97
CA VAL A 5 12.95 2.87 7.75
C VAL A 5 12.82 4.11 6.89
N ASP A 6 13.79 4.36 5.98
CA ASP A 6 13.75 5.52 5.10
C ASP A 6 12.52 5.53 4.19
N ARG A 7 12.11 4.34 3.69
CA ARG A 7 10.92 4.20 2.84
C ARG A 7 9.65 4.43 3.63
N LEU A 8 9.52 3.76 4.77
CA LEU A 8 8.34 3.88 5.62
C LEU A 8 8.17 5.30 6.14
N ALA A 9 9.24 5.96 6.59
CA ALA A 9 9.19 7.33 7.08
C ALA A 9 8.82 8.31 5.95
N SER A 10 9.47 8.22 4.78
CA SER A 10 9.14 9.07 3.63
C SER A 10 7.68 8.90 3.18
N TYR A 11 7.14 7.67 3.17
CA TYR A 11 5.74 7.43 2.83
C TYR A 11 4.80 7.91 3.94
N ALA A 12 5.17 7.70 5.19
CA ALA A 12 4.41 8.14 6.36
C ALA A 12 4.20 9.65 6.43
N GLU A 13 5.10 10.48 5.88
CA GLU A 13 4.92 11.94 5.80
C GLU A 13 3.67 12.36 5.04
N TYR A 14 3.17 11.51 4.12
CA TYR A 14 1.95 11.72 3.34
C TYR A 14 0.72 11.03 3.96
N HIS A 15 0.88 10.29 5.09
CA HIS A 15 -0.14 9.39 5.63
C HIS A 15 -0.15 9.46 7.16
N ARG A 16 -0.49 10.64 7.72
CA ARG A 16 -0.60 10.81 9.20
C ARG A 16 -2.05 10.91 9.67
N ASP A 17 -2.99 11.28 8.78
CA ASP A 17 -4.41 11.26 9.11
C ASP A 17 -4.92 9.81 9.14
N LYS A 18 -5.50 9.38 10.27
CA LYS A 18 -6.03 8.02 10.43
C LYS A 18 -7.13 7.66 9.42
N ARG A 19 -7.88 8.66 8.92
CA ARG A 19 -8.90 8.45 7.87
C ARG A 19 -8.23 8.12 6.54
N ASN A 20 -7.10 8.77 6.24
CA ASN A 20 -6.28 8.45 5.06
C ASN A 20 -5.77 7.01 5.16
N ILE A 21 -5.16 6.64 6.29
CA ILE A 21 -4.67 5.27 6.51
C ILE A 21 -5.83 4.25 6.38
N ALA A 22 -6.99 4.53 6.96
CA ALA A 22 -8.15 3.64 6.88
C ALA A 22 -8.65 3.42 5.44
N THR A 23 -8.74 4.48 4.61
CA THR A 23 -9.10 4.35 3.20
C THR A 23 -8.06 3.54 2.42
N HIS A 24 -6.78 3.66 2.78
CA HIS A 24 -5.69 2.91 2.17
C HIS A 24 -5.75 1.42 2.52
N PHE A 25 -6.15 1.06 3.74
CA PHE A 25 -6.35 -0.36 4.13
C PHE A 25 -7.41 -1.09 3.30
N VAL A 26 -8.35 -0.37 2.72
CA VAL A 26 -9.34 -0.93 1.79
C VAL A 26 -8.89 -0.76 0.33
N GLY A 27 -8.47 0.43 -0.04
CA GLY A 27 -8.19 0.79 -1.42
C GLY A 27 -6.96 0.10 -2.01
N ILE A 28 -5.86 -0.05 -1.25
CA ILE A 28 -4.66 -0.73 -1.75
C ILE A 28 -4.91 -2.22 -2.05
N PRO A 29 -5.53 -3.03 -1.17
CA PRO A 29 -5.92 -4.40 -1.53
C PRO A 29 -6.82 -4.49 -2.76
N MET A 30 -7.77 -3.57 -2.93
CA MET A 30 -8.62 -3.51 -4.12
C MET A 30 -7.80 -3.27 -5.39
N ILE A 31 -6.87 -2.31 -5.37
CA ILE A 31 -5.97 -2.02 -6.51
C ILE A 31 -5.12 -3.25 -6.81
N LEU A 32 -4.54 -3.89 -5.80
CA LEU A 32 -3.71 -5.09 -5.98
C LEU A 32 -4.51 -6.22 -6.63
N VAL A 33 -5.70 -6.54 -6.10
CA VAL A 33 -6.53 -7.62 -6.67
C VAL A 33 -6.99 -7.28 -8.08
N GLY A 34 -7.45 -6.05 -8.35
CA GLY A 34 -7.86 -5.62 -9.69
C GLY A 34 -6.73 -5.68 -10.70
N THR A 35 -5.52 -5.24 -10.32
CA THR A 35 -4.32 -5.31 -11.14
C THR A 35 -3.95 -6.77 -11.43
N GLN A 36 -3.93 -7.61 -10.41
CA GLN A 36 -3.58 -9.02 -10.55
C GLN A 36 -4.63 -9.80 -11.35
N ALA A 37 -5.93 -9.46 -11.23
CA ALA A 37 -6.99 -10.01 -12.06
C ALA A 37 -6.78 -9.71 -13.57
N THR A 38 -6.25 -8.52 -13.85
CA THR A 38 -5.89 -8.13 -15.22
C THR A 38 -4.65 -8.87 -15.70
N LEU A 39 -3.58 -8.90 -14.90
CA LEU A 39 -2.33 -9.57 -15.23
C LEU A 39 -2.49 -11.09 -15.35
N ALA A 40 -3.39 -11.71 -14.60
CA ALA A 40 -3.62 -13.14 -14.63
C ALA A 40 -4.21 -13.65 -15.96
N ARG A 41 -4.78 -12.76 -16.79
CA ARG A 41 -5.19 -13.09 -18.16
C ARG A 41 -4.07 -13.04 -19.20
N ILE A 42 -2.89 -12.60 -18.80
CA ILE A 42 -1.72 -12.52 -19.68
C ILE A 42 -0.83 -13.73 -19.37
N GLY A 43 -0.88 -14.78 -20.21
CA GLY A 43 -0.09 -15.99 -20.02
C GLY A 43 -0.85 -17.27 -20.37
N ILE A 44 -0.31 -18.43 -19.96
CA ILE A 44 -0.87 -19.75 -20.24
C ILE A 44 -1.08 -20.49 -18.91
N GLY A 45 -2.33 -20.70 -18.52
CA GLY A 45 -2.69 -21.44 -17.30
C GLY A 45 -2.09 -20.84 -16.04
N PRO A 46 -1.40 -21.64 -15.20
CA PRO A 46 -0.81 -21.15 -13.96
C PRO A 46 0.41 -20.24 -14.17
N ILE A 47 1.01 -20.25 -15.36
CA ILE A 47 2.14 -19.38 -15.71
C ILE A 47 1.60 -18.11 -16.36
N ASN A 48 1.34 -17.11 -15.54
CA ASN A 48 0.76 -15.85 -15.98
C ASN A 48 1.52 -14.64 -15.38
N ALA A 49 1.25 -13.44 -15.91
CA ALA A 49 1.95 -12.24 -15.53
C ALA A 49 1.70 -11.84 -14.06
N ALA A 50 0.56 -12.20 -13.45
CA ALA A 50 0.28 -11.92 -12.05
C ALA A 50 1.23 -12.70 -11.13
N VAL A 51 1.46 -13.99 -11.42
CA VAL A 51 2.41 -14.84 -10.66
C VAL A 51 3.83 -14.32 -10.82
N GLY A 52 4.23 -13.96 -12.05
CA GLY A 52 5.55 -13.38 -12.31
C GLY A 52 5.77 -12.06 -11.55
N ALA A 53 4.80 -11.14 -11.62
CA ALA A 53 4.85 -9.86 -10.90
C ALA A 53 4.89 -10.05 -9.38
N THR A 54 4.09 -10.99 -8.84
CA THR A 54 4.08 -11.37 -7.43
C THR A 54 5.45 -11.87 -6.97
N GLY A 55 6.08 -12.77 -7.74
CA GLY A 55 7.40 -13.29 -7.44
C GLY A 55 8.49 -12.21 -7.45
N LEU A 56 8.48 -11.33 -8.46
CA LEU A 56 9.43 -10.22 -8.57
C LEU A 56 9.27 -9.22 -7.42
N ALA A 57 8.02 -8.83 -7.10
CA ALA A 57 7.74 -7.92 -5.99
C ALA A 57 8.12 -8.54 -4.64
N THR A 58 7.81 -9.82 -4.41
CA THR A 58 8.21 -10.53 -3.19
C THR A 58 9.73 -10.55 -3.04
N ARG A 59 10.46 -10.85 -4.12
CA ARG A 59 11.93 -10.82 -4.11
C ARG A 59 12.46 -9.42 -3.77
N TYR A 60 11.87 -8.38 -4.33
CA TYR A 60 12.23 -7.00 -4.05
C TYR A 60 12.05 -6.65 -2.57
N TYR A 61 10.89 -6.98 -1.97
CA TYR A 61 10.65 -6.69 -0.55
C TYR A 61 11.52 -7.54 0.38
N ARG A 62 11.81 -8.80 0.02
CA ARG A 62 12.74 -9.63 0.79
C ARG A 62 14.18 -9.14 0.76
N ALA A 63 14.59 -8.52 -0.34
CA ALA A 63 15.90 -7.87 -0.45
C ALA A 63 15.99 -6.57 0.35
N LEU A 64 14.84 -5.92 0.61
CA LEU A 64 14.76 -4.73 1.46
C LEU A 64 14.79 -5.09 2.94
N ASP A 65 13.97 -6.05 3.35
CA ASP A 65 13.89 -6.60 4.70
C ASP A 65 13.31 -8.03 4.66
N PRO A 66 13.97 -9.04 5.26
CA PRO A 66 13.49 -10.42 5.18
C PRO A 66 12.12 -10.65 5.85
N THR A 67 11.85 -10.01 6.99
CA THR A 67 10.63 -10.20 7.79
C THR A 67 9.44 -9.53 7.11
N TYR A 68 9.56 -8.24 6.82
CA TYR A 68 8.53 -7.49 6.10
C TYR A 68 8.33 -8.01 4.67
N GLY A 69 9.41 -8.46 4.02
CA GLY A 69 9.35 -9.10 2.72
C GLY A 69 8.61 -10.43 2.72
N ALA A 70 8.72 -11.22 3.80
CA ALA A 70 7.92 -12.44 3.95
C ALA A 70 6.43 -12.13 4.14
N ALA A 71 6.10 -11.14 4.98
CA ALA A 71 4.73 -10.67 5.18
C ALA A 71 4.13 -10.12 3.87
N MET A 72 4.89 -9.30 3.13
CA MET A 72 4.50 -8.82 1.81
C MET A 72 4.27 -9.95 0.81
N GLY A 73 5.12 -10.98 0.82
CA GLY A 73 4.95 -12.17 -0.01
C GLY A 73 3.63 -12.89 0.27
N ALA A 74 3.26 -13.01 1.55
CA ALA A 74 1.97 -13.59 1.94
C ALA A 74 0.78 -12.74 1.43
N VAL A 75 0.81 -11.43 1.66
CA VAL A 75 -0.23 -10.49 1.19
C VAL A 75 -0.37 -10.55 -0.34
N LEU A 76 0.76 -10.46 -1.06
CA LEU A 76 0.77 -10.52 -2.53
C LEU A 76 0.32 -11.89 -3.05
N GLY A 77 0.65 -12.97 -2.36
CA GLY A 77 0.18 -14.32 -2.69
C GLY A 77 -1.35 -14.45 -2.57
N VAL A 78 -1.92 -13.96 -1.46
CA VAL A 78 -3.38 -13.96 -1.24
C VAL A 78 -4.09 -13.11 -2.30
N THR A 79 -3.62 -11.89 -2.55
CA THR A 79 -4.23 -11.01 -3.57
C THR A 79 -4.06 -11.57 -4.98
N CYS A 80 -2.94 -12.26 -5.27
CA CYS A 80 -2.72 -12.96 -6.55
C CYS A 80 -3.70 -14.13 -6.73
N ALA A 81 -3.93 -14.92 -5.70
CA ALA A 81 -4.92 -16.00 -5.74
C ALA A 81 -6.33 -15.45 -6.00
N ALA A 82 -6.72 -14.38 -5.30
CA ALA A 82 -8.00 -13.70 -5.50
C ALA A 82 -8.12 -13.14 -6.94
N GLY A 83 -7.08 -12.46 -7.42
CA GLY A 83 -7.05 -11.94 -8.79
C GLY A 83 -7.15 -13.04 -9.84
N THR A 84 -6.45 -14.16 -9.64
CA THR A 84 -6.52 -15.33 -10.53
C THR A 84 -7.93 -15.96 -10.55
N ALA A 85 -8.59 -16.04 -9.40
CA ALA A 85 -9.99 -16.51 -9.32
C ALA A 85 -10.93 -15.58 -10.10
N ILE A 86 -10.77 -14.26 -10.00
CA ILE A 86 -11.52 -13.28 -10.79
C ILE A 86 -11.22 -13.44 -12.29
N ALA A 87 -9.96 -13.67 -12.66
CA ALA A 87 -9.55 -13.86 -14.04
C ALA A 87 -10.20 -15.08 -14.72
N ALA A 88 -10.63 -16.07 -13.94
CA ALA A 88 -11.35 -17.27 -14.46
C ALA A 88 -12.82 -16.98 -14.80
N LEU A 89 -13.38 -15.84 -14.39
CA LEU A 89 -14.77 -15.47 -14.69
C LEU A 89 -14.98 -15.19 -16.19
N PRO A 90 -16.22 -15.30 -16.70
CA PRO A 90 -16.58 -14.84 -18.04
C PRO A 90 -16.18 -13.37 -18.27
N LEU A 91 -15.86 -13.03 -19.53
CA LEU A 91 -15.30 -11.72 -19.89
C LEU A 91 -16.03 -10.51 -19.28
N PRO A 92 -17.39 -10.40 -19.33
CA PRO A 92 -18.07 -9.23 -18.76
C PRO A 92 -17.92 -9.11 -17.24
N LEU A 93 -18.00 -10.25 -16.53
CA LEU A 93 -17.87 -10.29 -15.07
C LEU A 93 -16.45 -9.99 -14.61
N TRP A 94 -15.45 -10.59 -15.28
CA TRP A 94 -14.06 -10.28 -15.05
C TRP A 94 -13.76 -8.80 -15.27
N ALA A 95 -14.16 -8.25 -16.43
CA ALA A 95 -13.86 -6.86 -16.77
C ALA A 95 -14.50 -5.87 -15.75
N GLY A 96 -15.78 -6.13 -15.39
CA GLY A 96 -16.47 -5.35 -14.39
C GLY A 96 -15.83 -5.44 -13.00
N ALA A 97 -15.46 -6.65 -12.56
CA ALA A 97 -14.82 -6.84 -11.26
C ALA A 97 -13.40 -6.23 -11.21
N ALA A 98 -12.56 -6.51 -12.23
CA ALA A 98 -11.20 -5.99 -12.27
C ALA A 98 -11.18 -4.45 -12.35
N ALA A 99 -11.99 -3.87 -13.25
CA ALA A 99 -12.09 -2.41 -13.37
C ALA A 99 -12.72 -1.77 -12.12
N GLY A 100 -13.78 -2.36 -11.57
CA GLY A 100 -14.46 -1.85 -10.37
C GLY A 100 -13.53 -1.84 -9.16
N LEU A 101 -12.77 -2.91 -8.94
CA LEU A 101 -11.78 -2.98 -7.87
C LEU A 101 -10.65 -1.95 -8.08
N PHE A 102 -10.12 -1.87 -9.29
CA PHE A 102 -9.03 -0.94 -9.59
C PHE A 102 -9.48 0.52 -9.43
N VAL A 103 -10.56 0.91 -10.10
CA VAL A 103 -11.06 2.31 -10.06
C VAL A 103 -11.57 2.66 -8.67
N GLY A 104 -12.34 1.77 -8.02
CA GLY A 104 -12.84 1.98 -6.66
C GLY A 104 -11.71 2.10 -5.64
N GLY A 105 -10.67 1.27 -5.77
CA GLY A 105 -9.47 1.37 -4.96
C GLY A 105 -8.77 2.72 -5.11
N TRP A 106 -8.59 3.20 -6.34
CA TRP A 106 -8.01 4.53 -6.57
C TRP A 106 -8.88 5.66 -6.05
N ALA A 107 -10.21 5.56 -6.17
CA ALA A 107 -11.12 6.54 -5.59
C ALA A 107 -10.93 6.66 -4.06
N LEU A 108 -10.75 5.52 -3.37
CA LEU A 108 -10.45 5.51 -1.93
C LEU A 108 -9.06 6.11 -1.62
N GLN A 109 -8.04 5.89 -2.46
CA GLN A 109 -6.74 6.54 -2.28
C GLN A 109 -6.87 8.08 -2.34
N PHE A 110 -7.53 8.61 -3.39
CA PHE A 110 -7.73 10.05 -3.51
C PHE A 110 -8.60 10.63 -2.39
N LEU A 111 -9.63 9.91 -1.95
CA LEU A 111 -10.43 10.32 -0.79
C LEU A 111 -9.56 10.41 0.49
N GLY A 112 -8.67 9.44 0.71
CA GLY A 112 -7.73 9.48 1.82
C GLY A 112 -6.81 10.70 1.78
N HIS A 113 -6.23 10.98 0.62
CA HIS A 113 -5.38 12.15 0.41
C HIS A 113 -6.13 13.48 0.51
N TYR A 114 -7.43 13.49 0.17
CA TYR A 114 -8.29 14.65 0.46
C TYR A 114 -8.39 14.93 1.97
N PHE A 115 -8.56 13.89 2.80
CA PHE A 115 -8.53 14.03 4.27
C PHE A 115 -7.17 14.48 4.79
N GLU A 116 -6.09 13.96 4.25
CA GLU A 116 -4.72 14.35 4.61
C GLU A 116 -4.41 15.80 4.26
N GLY A 117 -4.99 16.29 3.16
CA GLY A 117 -4.66 17.61 2.59
C GLY A 117 -3.32 17.64 1.86
N LYS A 118 -2.79 16.47 1.49
CA LYS A 118 -1.56 16.29 0.73
C LYS A 118 -1.82 15.45 -0.52
N LYS A 119 -1.03 15.69 -1.58
CA LYS A 119 -1.05 14.85 -2.78
C LYS A 119 -0.53 13.43 -2.48
N PRO A 120 -0.90 12.43 -3.27
CA PRO A 120 -0.36 11.08 -3.15
C PRO A 120 1.18 11.04 -3.30
N ALA A 121 1.85 10.22 -2.49
CA ALA A 121 3.31 10.10 -2.47
C ALA A 121 3.89 9.69 -3.83
N PHE A 122 3.19 8.86 -4.60
CA PHE A 122 3.64 8.40 -5.91
C PHE A 122 3.74 9.52 -6.97
N MET A 123 3.09 10.67 -6.74
CA MET A 123 3.21 11.84 -7.63
C MET A 123 4.59 12.50 -7.52
N ASP A 124 5.31 12.30 -6.43
CA ASP A 124 6.68 12.77 -6.25
C ASP A 124 7.72 11.68 -6.56
N ASP A 125 7.44 10.42 -6.21
CA ASP A 125 8.28 9.26 -6.50
C ASP A 125 7.38 8.04 -6.79
N LEU A 126 7.44 7.51 -8.01
CA LEU A 126 6.68 6.33 -8.44
C LEU A 126 6.92 5.11 -7.55
N ARG A 127 8.03 5.06 -6.82
CA ARG A 127 8.27 4.02 -5.80
C ARG A 127 7.21 4.03 -4.70
N GLY A 128 6.52 5.14 -4.48
CA GLY A 128 5.37 5.24 -3.60
C GLY A 128 4.29 4.19 -3.88
N LEU A 129 4.17 3.70 -5.14
CA LEU A 129 3.27 2.60 -5.49
C LEU A 129 3.69 1.27 -4.85
N LEU A 130 4.98 1.05 -4.63
CA LEU A 130 5.51 -0.11 -3.91
C LEU A 130 5.54 0.13 -2.40
N ASP A 131 5.82 1.36 -1.99
CA ASP A 131 5.91 1.69 -0.56
C ASP A 131 4.52 1.68 0.13
N GLY A 132 3.43 1.94 -0.61
CA GLY A 132 2.06 1.92 -0.09
C GLY A 132 1.64 0.58 0.54
N PRO A 133 1.68 -0.55 -0.19
CA PRO A 133 1.38 -1.86 0.38
C PRO A 133 2.29 -2.23 1.56
N LEU A 134 3.59 -1.91 1.48
CA LEU A 134 4.56 -2.14 2.54
C LEU A 134 4.21 -1.34 3.80
N PHE A 135 3.82 -0.08 3.63
CA PHE A 135 3.38 0.79 4.72
C PHE A 135 2.16 0.23 5.44
N LEU A 136 1.17 -0.32 4.73
CA LEU A 136 0.01 -0.95 5.38
C LEU A 136 0.40 -2.18 6.20
N VAL A 137 1.32 -3.00 5.71
CA VAL A 137 1.84 -4.14 6.48
C VAL A 137 2.55 -3.66 7.74
N ALA A 138 3.31 -2.56 7.66
CA ALA A 138 3.96 -1.96 8.82
C ALA A 138 2.93 -1.38 9.81
N GLU A 139 1.94 -0.61 9.36
CA GLU A 139 0.87 -0.07 10.22
C GLU A 139 0.06 -1.18 10.89
N ALA A 140 -0.23 -2.29 10.18
CA ALA A 140 -0.88 -3.45 10.78
C ALA A 140 -0.01 -4.11 11.87
N ALA A 141 1.30 -4.26 11.63
CA ALA A 141 2.25 -4.75 12.61
C ALA A 141 2.32 -3.84 13.84
N PHE A 142 2.36 -2.53 13.64
CA PHE A 142 2.36 -1.52 14.72
C PHE A 142 1.06 -1.55 15.55
N ALA A 143 -0.08 -1.78 14.90
CA ALA A 143 -1.38 -1.85 15.58
C ALA A 143 -1.49 -3.03 16.56
N VAL A 144 -0.78 -4.13 16.28
CA VAL A 144 -0.72 -5.31 17.16
C VAL A 144 0.53 -5.35 18.06
N GLY A 145 1.27 -4.23 18.14
CA GLY A 145 2.42 -4.07 19.03
C GLY A 145 3.72 -4.68 18.53
N LEU A 146 3.79 -5.08 17.26
CA LEU A 146 5.02 -5.59 16.66
C LEU A 146 5.93 -4.44 16.20
N SER A 147 7.24 -4.69 16.20
CA SER A 147 8.28 -3.74 15.73
C SER A 147 8.21 -2.35 16.39
N PRO A 148 8.17 -2.24 17.73
CA PRO A 148 8.00 -0.96 18.44
C PRO A 148 9.13 0.03 18.13
N GLU A 149 10.35 -0.43 17.94
CA GLU A 149 11.51 0.42 17.60
C GLU A 149 11.36 1.03 16.21
N LEU A 150 10.92 0.23 15.23
CA LEU A 150 10.64 0.71 13.87
C LEU A 150 9.52 1.75 13.88
N ARG A 151 8.44 1.50 14.63
CA ARG A 151 7.35 2.45 14.80
C ARG A 151 7.84 3.75 15.38
N ALA A 152 8.59 3.72 16.49
CA ALA A 152 9.13 4.89 17.15
C ALA A 152 10.01 5.73 16.20
N GLU A 153 10.82 5.09 15.39
CA GLU A 153 11.68 5.77 14.43
C GLU A 153 10.89 6.41 13.28
N VAL A 154 9.85 5.71 12.75
CA VAL A 154 8.94 6.27 11.75
C VAL A 154 8.18 7.47 12.31
N GLU A 155 7.63 7.37 13.52
CA GLU A 155 6.91 8.47 14.18
C GLU A 155 7.84 9.64 14.54
N ARG A 156 9.09 9.39 14.88
CA ARG A 156 10.09 10.44 15.13
C ARG A 156 10.36 11.28 13.89
N ARG A 157 10.37 10.65 12.69
CA ARG A 157 10.65 11.33 11.40
C ARG A 157 9.42 11.98 10.79
N ALA A 158 8.30 11.25 10.74
CA ALA A 158 7.08 11.66 10.04
C ALA A 158 6.01 12.28 10.97
N GLY A 159 6.23 12.23 12.27
CA GLY A 159 5.26 12.60 13.31
C GLY A 159 4.27 11.48 13.64
N PRO A 160 3.53 11.58 14.75
CA PRO A 160 2.52 10.60 15.15
C PRO A 160 1.29 10.66 14.24
N THR A 161 0.53 9.56 14.19
CA THR A 161 -0.78 9.56 13.52
C THR A 161 -1.79 10.40 14.30
N ARG A 162 -2.69 11.07 13.57
CA ARG A 162 -3.68 12.01 14.12
C ARG A 162 -5.05 11.86 13.47
N TRP A 163 -6.06 12.46 14.07
CA TRP A 163 -7.36 12.67 13.46
C TRP A 163 -7.45 14.11 12.91
N GLY A 164 -7.72 14.26 11.63
CA GLY A 164 -7.88 15.56 10.99
C GLY A 164 -6.58 16.23 10.54
N LYS A 165 -6.73 17.33 9.80
CA LYS A 165 -5.60 18.14 9.30
C LYS A 165 -4.88 18.81 10.47
N VAL A 166 -3.58 19.05 10.32
CA VAL A 166 -2.81 19.87 11.29
C VAL A 166 -3.42 21.26 11.30
N ALA A 167 -3.81 21.75 12.49
CA ALA A 167 -4.18 23.13 12.65
C ALA A 167 -2.96 24.02 12.38
N ALA A 168 -3.16 25.19 11.75
CA ALA A 168 -2.06 26.11 11.47
C ALA A 168 -1.31 26.55 12.74
N THR A 169 -1.97 26.49 13.89
CA THR A 169 -1.41 26.74 15.23
C THR A 169 -0.37 25.72 15.67
N ASP A 170 -0.50 24.44 15.25
CA ASP A 170 0.42 23.39 15.66
C ASP A 170 1.76 23.45 14.88
N LEU A 171 1.73 24.01 13.67
CA LEU A 171 2.94 24.23 12.88
C LEU A 171 3.83 25.34 13.45
N ALA A 172 3.26 26.34 14.11
CA ALA A 172 4.00 27.40 14.76
C ALA A 172 4.71 26.93 16.06
N ALA A 173 4.17 25.93 16.74
CA ALA A 173 4.73 25.37 17.97
C ALA A 173 5.92 24.42 17.73
N VAL A 174 6.08 23.89 16.53
CA VAL A 174 7.20 23.00 16.14
C VAL A 174 8.39 23.81 15.57
N ALA A 175 8.15 25.06 15.19
CA ALA A 175 9.16 25.98 14.62
C ALA A 175 9.77 26.94 15.65
N ALA A 176 9.32 26.88 16.92
CA ALA A 176 9.81 27.68 18.05
C ALA A 176 10.67 26.84 18.99
#